data_976a8db660a02ae558643db1b0fa8e05
#
_entry.id   976a8db660a02ae558643db1b0fa8e05
#
_cell.length_a   1.000
_cell.length_b   1.000
_cell.length_c   1.000
_cell.angle_alpha   90.00
_cell.angle_beta   90.00
_cell.angle_gamma   90.00
#
_symmetry.space_group_name_H-M   'P 1'
#
loop_
_entity.id
_entity.type
_entity.pdbx_description
1 polymer ?
#
loop_
_entity_poly.entity_id
_entity_poly.type
_entity_poly.pdbx_seq_one_letter_code
_entity_poly.pdbx_strand_id
1 'polypeptide(L)'
;MHVRREVYETVQRVTELPVCNARFGKPVVPYFLPMIIADESAQALLPDAHWYLPEDFSFSERARRAGYKVMADTSLRLGHIGNYEYGWEDVGVPRTRSSGGTFRMEGTP
;
A
#
# COMPACT_ATOMS: atom_id res chain seq x y z
N MET A 1 -9.62 4.30 0.06
CA MET A 1 -8.56 5.26 0.46
C MET A 1 -8.97 6.66 0.03
N HIS A 2 -8.83 7.61 0.93
CA HIS A 2 -9.12 9.02 0.63
C HIS A 2 -7.81 9.80 0.61
N VAL A 3 -7.55 10.50 -0.48
CA VAL A 3 -6.32 11.27 -0.69
C VAL A 3 -6.67 12.64 -1.23
N ARG A 4 -6.12 13.69 -0.62
CA ARG A 4 -6.28 15.05 -1.14
C ARG A 4 -5.48 15.20 -2.43
N ARG A 5 -6.00 16.01 -3.34
CA ARG A 5 -5.33 16.25 -4.63
C ARG A 5 -3.90 16.73 -4.49
N GLU A 6 -3.65 17.65 -3.58
CA GLU A 6 -2.32 18.20 -3.32
C GLU A 6 -1.28 17.15 -2.95
N VAL A 7 -1.72 16.03 -2.34
CA VAL A 7 -0.81 14.92 -1.98
C VAL A 7 -0.23 14.30 -3.24
N TYR A 8 -1.05 14.06 -4.26
CA TYR A 8 -0.57 13.52 -5.54
C TYR A 8 0.47 14.43 -6.19
N GLU A 9 0.20 15.73 -6.23
CA GLU A 9 1.12 16.70 -6.82
C GLU A 9 2.46 16.74 -6.08
N THR A 10 2.41 16.74 -4.75
CA THR A 10 3.61 16.75 -3.92
C THR A 10 4.38 15.44 -4.02
N VAL A 11 3.69 14.30 -4.01
CA VAL A 11 4.31 12.98 -4.17
C VAL A 11 5.03 12.89 -5.51
N GLN A 12 4.39 13.33 -6.59
CA GLN A 12 5.02 13.30 -7.91
C GLN A 12 6.31 14.11 -7.93
N ARG A 13 6.29 15.31 -7.38
CA ARG A 13 7.45 16.20 -7.35
C ARG A 13 8.58 15.64 -6.46
N VAL A 14 8.25 15.23 -5.23
CA VAL A 14 9.26 14.79 -4.26
C VAL A 14 9.88 13.45 -4.62
N THR A 15 9.07 12.53 -5.14
CA THR A 15 9.55 11.19 -5.52
C THR A 15 9.91 11.08 -7.00
N GLU A 16 9.86 12.19 -7.73
CA GLU A 16 10.29 12.29 -9.13
C GLU A 16 9.62 11.27 -10.05
N LEU A 17 8.32 11.02 -9.85
CA LEU A 17 7.58 10.10 -10.69
C LEU A 17 7.38 10.69 -12.08
N PRO A 18 7.71 9.96 -13.15
CA PRO A 18 7.54 10.43 -14.51
C PRO A 18 6.08 10.42 -14.94
N VAL A 19 5.77 11.21 -15.95
CA VAL A 19 4.50 11.09 -16.68
C VAL A 19 4.67 10.04 -17.77
N CYS A 20 3.84 9.00 -17.73
CA CYS A 20 3.87 7.88 -18.66
C CYS A 20 2.76 8.00 -19.70
N ASN A 21 2.94 7.35 -20.85
CA ASN A 21 1.93 7.21 -21.90
C ASN A 21 1.42 8.54 -22.49
N ALA A 22 2.20 9.62 -22.39
CA ALA A 22 1.79 10.93 -22.91
C ALA A 22 1.49 10.90 -24.42
N ARG A 23 2.22 10.08 -25.19
CA ARG A 23 2.03 9.96 -26.64
C ARG A 23 0.64 9.42 -27.03
N PHE A 24 -0.05 8.76 -26.11
CA PHE A 24 -1.37 8.19 -26.36
C PHE A 24 -2.52 9.13 -25.97
N GLY A 25 -2.22 10.37 -25.58
CA GLY A 25 -3.21 11.38 -25.22
C GLY A 25 -3.87 11.19 -23.85
N LYS A 26 -3.48 10.17 -23.10
CA LYS A 26 -3.96 9.89 -21.75
C LYS A 26 -2.76 9.66 -20.82
N PRO A 27 -2.09 10.73 -20.43
CA PRO A 27 -0.93 10.61 -19.55
C PRO A 27 -1.33 10.08 -18.18
N VAL A 28 -0.47 9.24 -17.62
CA VAL A 28 -0.63 8.69 -16.27
C VAL A 28 0.64 8.88 -15.48
N VAL A 29 0.51 9.07 -14.18
CA VAL A 29 1.62 9.08 -13.24
C VAL A 29 1.52 7.80 -12.41
N PRO A 30 2.60 7.00 -12.33
CA PRO A 30 2.57 5.69 -11.67
C PRO A 30 2.67 5.81 -10.14
N TYR A 31 1.69 6.43 -9.51
CA TYR A 31 1.65 6.64 -8.06
C TYR A 31 1.67 5.33 -7.27
N PHE A 32 1.09 4.29 -7.85
CA PHE A 32 0.92 2.99 -7.20
C PHE A 32 1.92 1.94 -7.70
N LEU A 33 2.97 2.38 -8.40
CA LEU A 33 4.02 1.47 -8.85
C LEU A 33 4.63 0.76 -7.64
N PRO A 34 4.65 -0.59 -7.60
CA PRO A 34 5.32 -1.32 -6.55
C PRO A 34 6.78 -0.90 -6.39
N MET A 35 7.30 -1.02 -5.19
CA MET A 35 8.68 -0.61 -4.92
C MET A 35 9.40 -1.60 -4.00
N ILE A 36 10.71 -1.57 -4.07
CA ILE A 36 11.59 -2.34 -3.21
C ILE A 36 12.30 -1.36 -2.29
N ILE A 37 12.27 -1.62 -1.00
CA ILE A 37 12.98 -0.82 -0.01
C ILE A 37 13.84 -1.72 0.87
N ALA A 38 14.90 -1.16 1.44
CA ALA A 38 15.75 -1.90 2.36
C ALA A 38 15.00 -2.29 3.63
N ASP A 39 15.17 -3.53 4.07
CA ASP A 39 14.70 -3.98 5.38
C ASP A 39 15.79 -3.73 6.42
N GLU A 40 15.80 -2.53 6.97
CA GLU A 40 16.83 -2.11 7.93
C GLU A 40 16.83 -2.96 9.20
N SER A 41 15.67 -3.49 9.60
CA SER A 41 15.56 -4.32 10.80
C SER A 41 16.23 -5.68 10.66
N ALA A 42 16.32 -6.20 9.45
CA ALA A 42 16.90 -7.51 9.18
C ALA A 42 18.34 -7.45 8.65
N GLN A 43 18.82 -6.28 8.22
CA GLN A 43 20.11 -6.14 7.53
C GLN A 43 21.32 -6.50 8.39
N ALA A 44 21.21 -6.47 9.70
CA ALA A 44 22.28 -6.92 10.60
C ALA A 44 22.62 -8.40 10.40
N LEU A 45 21.63 -9.24 10.08
CA LEU A 45 21.78 -10.68 9.84
C LEU A 45 21.73 -11.05 8.37
N LEU A 46 21.01 -10.25 7.58
CA LEU A 46 20.76 -10.46 6.16
C LEU A 46 21.04 -9.15 5.42
N PRO A 47 22.29 -8.88 5.00
CA PRO A 47 22.66 -7.59 4.40
C PRO A 47 21.84 -7.21 3.16
N ASP A 48 21.36 -8.19 2.43
CA ASP A 48 20.56 -7.98 1.21
C ASP A 48 19.05 -8.07 1.45
N ALA A 49 18.60 -7.98 2.71
CA ALA A 49 17.18 -8.05 3.03
C ALA A 49 16.45 -6.82 2.52
N HIS A 50 15.36 -7.06 1.81
CA HIS A 50 14.52 -6.02 1.23
C HIS A 50 13.05 -6.34 1.42
N TRP A 51 12.24 -5.27 1.45
CA TRP A 51 10.79 -5.36 1.36
C TRP A 51 10.32 -5.14 -0.07
N TYR A 52 9.42 -5.99 -0.52
CA TYR A 52 8.63 -5.71 -1.71
C TYR A 52 7.31 -5.09 -1.26
N LEU A 53 7.06 -3.85 -1.68
CA LEU A 53 5.82 -3.15 -1.35
C LEU A 53 4.86 -3.23 -2.53
N PRO A 54 3.67 -3.85 -2.37
CA PRO A 54 2.64 -3.81 -3.38
C PRO A 54 2.04 -2.39 -3.52
N GLU A 55 1.11 -2.20 -4.44
CA GLU A 55 0.63 -0.89 -4.88
C GLU A 55 0.17 0.05 -3.75
N ASP A 56 -0.62 -0.44 -2.82
CA ASP A 56 -1.17 0.37 -1.72
C ASP A 56 -0.11 0.79 -0.70
N PHE A 57 0.75 -0.14 -0.32
CA PHE A 57 1.87 0.16 0.57
C PHE A 57 2.89 1.08 -0.11
N SER A 58 3.11 0.92 -1.41
CA SER A 58 4.03 1.78 -2.16
C SER A 58 3.56 3.22 -2.22
N PHE A 59 2.27 3.45 -2.42
CA PHE A 59 1.71 4.79 -2.38
C PHE A 59 1.84 5.40 -0.99
N SER A 60 1.53 4.64 0.06
CA SER A 60 1.66 5.10 1.45
C SER A 60 3.10 5.48 1.79
N GLU A 61 4.07 4.70 1.33
CA GLU A 61 5.49 5.00 1.52
C GLU A 61 5.90 6.27 0.78
N ARG A 62 5.44 6.46 -0.44
CA ARG A 62 5.68 7.70 -1.20
C ARG A 62 5.09 8.92 -0.51
N ALA A 63 3.86 8.81 -0.01
CA ALA A 63 3.21 9.88 0.73
C ALA A 63 3.99 10.22 2.01
N ARG A 64 4.45 9.21 2.73
CA ARG A 64 5.27 9.40 3.92
C ARG A 64 6.58 10.12 3.61
N ARG A 65 7.25 9.74 2.54
CA ARG A 65 8.48 10.41 2.07
C ARG A 65 8.24 11.86 1.67
N ALA A 66 7.03 12.16 1.21
CA ALA A 66 6.62 13.52 0.85
C ALA A 66 6.19 14.36 2.08
N GLY A 67 6.27 13.80 3.29
CA GLY A 67 5.98 14.49 4.54
C GLY A 67 4.55 14.34 5.04
N TYR A 68 3.75 13.49 4.43
CA TYR A 68 2.37 13.24 4.86
C TYR A 68 2.28 12.09 5.86
N LYS A 69 1.20 12.08 6.62
CA LYS A 69 0.85 10.97 7.50
C LYS A 69 -0.23 10.12 6.89
N VAL A 70 -0.07 8.81 7.02
CA VAL A 70 -1.11 7.84 6.67
C VAL A 70 -1.94 7.59 7.92
N MET A 71 -3.25 7.84 7.84
CA MET A 71 -4.15 7.73 8.97
C MET A 71 -5.29 6.78 8.64
N ALA A 72 -5.72 6.03 9.66
CA ALA A 72 -6.90 5.19 9.55
C ALA A 72 -8.10 5.93 10.13
N ASP A 73 -9.16 6.07 9.34
CA ASP A 73 -10.43 6.61 9.80
C ASP A 73 -11.33 5.45 10.24
N THR A 74 -11.39 5.22 11.53
CA THR A 74 -12.16 4.11 12.11
C THR A 74 -13.67 4.38 12.15
N SER A 75 -14.10 5.59 11.79
CA SER A 75 -15.53 5.91 11.63
C SER A 75 -16.12 5.36 10.33
N LEU A 76 -15.27 5.02 9.37
CA LEU A 76 -15.67 4.43 8.10
C LEU A 76 -15.53 2.91 8.15
N ARG A 77 -16.58 2.22 7.72
CA ARG A 77 -16.57 0.78 7.60
C ARG A 77 -16.39 0.38 6.15
N LEU A 78 -15.30 -0.33 5.86
CA LEU A 78 -14.99 -0.84 4.54
C LEU A 78 -14.88 -2.35 4.58
N GLY A 79 -15.29 -2.99 3.50
CA GLY A 79 -15.09 -4.42 3.29
C GLY A 79 -14.13 -4.66 2.14
N HIS A 80 -13.49 -5.81 2.13
CA HIS A 80 -12.67 -6.27 1.02
C HIS A 80 -13.37 -7.46 0.36
N ILE A 81 -13.69 -7.32 -0.91
CA ILE A 81 -14.41 -8.35 -1.66
C ILE A 81 -13.41 -9.20 -2.45
N GLY A 82 -13.48 -10.49 -2.24
CA GLY A 82 -12.72 -11.49 -2.98
C GLY A 82 -13.60 -12.74 -3.09
N ASN A 83 -13.06 -13.92 -2.81
CA ASN A 83 -13.88 -15.12 -2.62
C ASN A 83 -14.71 -15.06 -1.34
N TYR A 84 -14.40 -14.12 -0.48
CA TYR A 84 -15.05 -13.83 0.77
C TYR A 84 -14.94 -12.33 1.03
N GLU A 85 -15.99 -11.70 1.57
CA GLU A 85 -15.94 -10.29 1.97
C GLU A 85 -15.34 -10.19 3.37
N TYR A 86 -14.17 -9.54 3.48
CA TYR A 86 -13.49 -9.31 4.75
C TYR A 86 -13.85 -7.95 5.31
N GLY A 87 -14.24 -7.91 6.57
CA GLY A 87 -14.57 -6.69 7.29
C GLY A 87 -13.83 -6.61 8.63
N TRP A 88 -14.17 -5.62 9.42
CA TRP A 88 -13.57 -5.45 10.75
C TRP A 88 -13.77 -6.68 11.66
N GLU A 89 -14.90 -7.38 11.53
CA GLU A 89 -15.22 -8.55 12.32
C GLU A 89 -14.32 -9.77 12.03
N ASP A 90 -13.55 -9.72 10.94
CA ASP A 90 -12.62 -10.79 10.58
C ASP A 90 -11.23 -10.61 11.18
N VAL A 91 -10.99 -9.49 11.82
CA VAL A 91 -9.67 -9.18 12.41
C VAL A 91 -9.31 -10.20 13.47
N GLY A 92 -8.15 -10.83 13.31
CA GLY A 92 -7.66 -11.84 14.25
C GLY A 92 -8.34 -13.21 14.15
N VAL A 93 -9.30 -13.38 13.25
CA VAL A 93 -10.03 -14.65 13.07
C VAL A 93 -9.38 -15.46 11.94
N PRO A 94 -9.02 -16.75 12.18
CA PRO A 94 -8.53 -17.63 11.12
C PRO A 94 -9.60 -17.87 10.07
N ARG A 95 -9.21 -17.85 8.79
CA ARG A 95 -10.08 -18.12 7.65
C ARG A 95 -9.46 -19.15 6.72
N THR A 96 -10.29 -19.99 6.12
CA THR A 96 -9.88 -20.95 5.12
C THR A 96 -10.18 -20.40 3.74
N ARG A 97 -9.16 -20.32 2.90
CA ARG A 97 -9.33 -19.90 1.51
C ARG A 97 -9.84 -21.03 0.65
N SER A 98 -10.48 -20.67 -0.47
CA SER A 98 -10.93 -21.65 -1.49
C SER A 98 -9.79 -22.46 -2.09
N SER A 99 -8.56 -21.95 -2.04
CA SER A 99 -7.34 -22.66 -2.45
C SER A 99 -6.85 -23.71 -1.45
N GLY A 100 -7.56 -23.90 -0.35
CA GLY A 100 -7.17 -24.84 0.69
C GLY A 100 -6.18 -24.31 1.72
N GLY A 101 -5.72 -23.08 1.55
CA GLY A 101 -4.83 -22.43 2.53
C GLY A 101 -5.61 -21.78 3.67
N THR A 102 -4.97 -21.69 4.82
CA THR A 102 -5.49 -20.95 5.98
C THR A 102 -4.71 -19.66 6.13
N PHE A 103 -5.40 -18.57 6.40
CA PHE A 103 -4.74 -17.32 6.72
C PHE A 103 -5.38 -16.68 7.94
N ARG A 104 -4.67 -15.76 8.54
CA ARG A 104 -5.13 -14.99 9.69
C ARG A 104 -4.93 -13.52 9.42
N MET A 105 -5.97 -12.75 9.66
CA MET A 105 -5.86 -11.30 9.66
C MET A 105 -5.46 -10.85 11.07
N GLU A 106 -4.33 -10.21 11.17
CA GLU A 106 -3.88 -9.64 12.42
C GLU A 106 -4.37 -8.20 12.52
N GLY A 107 -5.08 -7.92 13.62
CA GLY A 107 -5.48 -6.56 13.93
C GLY A 107 -4.29 -5.81 14.49
N THR A 108 -4.07 -4.59 14.00
CA THR A 108 -3.14 -3.66 14.64
C THR A 108 -3.90 -2.88 15.69
N PRO A 109 -3.43 -2.87 16.93
CA PRO A 109 -4.02 -2.05 17.98
C PRO A 109 -3.89 -0.56 17.68
#